data_85e5ead64a19b8a5978d8326a5b8dd9a
#
_entry.id   85e5ead64a19b8a5978d8326a5b8dd9a
#
_cell.length_a   1.000
_cell.length_b   1.000
_cell.length_c   1.000
_cell.angle_alpha   90.00
_cell.angle_beta   90.00
_cell.angle_gamma   90.00
#
_symmetry.space_group_name_H-M   'P 1'
#
loop_
_entity.id
_entity.type
_entity.pdbx_description
1 polymer ?
#
loop_
_entity_poly.entity_id
_entity_poly.type
_entity_poly.pdbx_seq_one_letter_code
_entity_poly.pdbx_strand_id
1 'polypeptide(L)'
;MQLKKAWATFFMVLIAMTPAMPTFGFCGFYVAKADANLFNDKSEVILVRDGNQTTITMSNDFQGEVSEFAMVVPVPVVLRKDQIRIADPSLFAKLDTYSSPRLVEYFDPMPCMPEYDYRLMESDLSISLDSFTPTSTMKASAIELGVAIEAKYDVGEYDVLILSATESTGLQTWLTRNGYKVPQQAAEVLAPYIKDQMKFFVVKVDMDQRGQFSTDRLNPIQISFESDRFMLPIRLGMANSKGTQDMIVYAFTKEGRVECANYRTVKVPTDRNIPTIIQPRFGQFYKDLFDKSYRSQGKNAIFLEYAWNVSPTWGVKCDPCNGPPPIVQEMNNAGVNWMTGNSGQVFFTRLHVRYSRDKFPQDLMFQITPNKEHFQCRYVMTHAAQGDMSCDEGQRYLKDLESRRKIEMDELIALTGWDSPLQKNYIQEYNNQIKGGLVPSLDSSSPWRGVYAFFMAMLAFALISSAWWLIKDNKVSKLK
;
A
#
# COMPACT_ATOMS: atom_id res chain seq x y z
N MET A 1 -40.12 25.04 19.50
CA MET A 1 -38.73 25.57 19.47
C MET A 1 -37.70 24.56 19.99
N GLN A 2 -38.04 23.71 20.96
CA GLN A 2 -37.12 22.71 21.53
C GLN A 2 -36.79 21.53 20.58
N LEU A 3 -37.72 21.08 19.73
CA LEU A 3 -37.47 19.98 18.79
C LEU A 3 -36.39 20.29 17.72
N LYS A 4 -36.35 21.56 17.23
CA LYS A 4 -35.33 21.98 16.27
C LYS A 4 -33.88 22.00 16.84
N LYS A 5 -33.75 22.24 18.16
CA LYS A 5 -32.46 22.19 18.85
C LYS A 5 -31.96 20.74 19.03
N ALA A 6 -32.85 19.80 19.32
CA ALA A 6 -32.49 18.38 19.45
C ALA A 6 -31.98 17.76 18.13
N TRP A 7 -32.60 18.15 17.02
CA TRP A 7 -32.13 17.69 15.68
C TRP A 7 -30.79 18.28 15.27
N ALA A 8 -30.54 19.56 15.61
CA ALA A 8 -29.24 20.18 15.34
C ALA A 8 -28.11 19.54 16.17
N THR A 9 -28.38 19.17 17.43
CA THR A 9 -27.40 18.51 18.30
C THR A 9 -27.14 17.07 17.85
N PHE A 10 -28.16 16.35 17.38
CA PHE A 10 -28.01 14.99 16.84
C PHE A 10 -27.20 14.98 15.54
N PHE A 11 -27.43 15.94 14.64
CA PHE A 11 -26.65 16.09 13.40
C PHE A 11 -25.18 16.49 13.70
N MET A 12 -24.95 17.31 14.72
CA MET A 12 -23.60 17.74 15.10
C MET A 12 -22.76 16.61 15.72
N VAL A 13 -23.39 15.68 16.44
CA VAL A 13 -22.73 14.48 16.99
C VAL A 13 -22.45 13.44 15.90
N LEU A 14 -23.29 13.36 14.87
CA LEU A 14 -23.06 12.41 13.74
C LEU A 14 -21.88 12.85 12.86
N ILE A 15 -21.61 14.15 12.75
CA ILE A 15 -20.47 14.69 11.98
C ILE A 15 -19.13 14.51 12.74
N ALA A 16 -19.16 14.38 14.07
CA ALA A 16 -17.97 14.18 14.89
C ALA A 16 -17.42 12.74 14.91
N MET A 17 -18.11 11.77 14.29
CA MET A 17 -17.71 10.36 14.20
C MET A 17 -17.17 9.96 12.83
N THR A 18 -16.70 10.89 12.01
CA THR A 18 -15.93 10.51 10.81
C THR A 18 -14.57 9.95 11.25
N PRO A 19 -14.25 8.67 10.95
CA PRO A 19 -12.93 8.14 11.24
C PRO A 19 -11.91 8.97 10.45
N ALA A 20 -10.86 9.43 11.12
CA ALA A 20 -9.71 10.04 10.45
C ALA A 20 -9.11 9.00 9.50
N MET A 21 -9.27 9.21 8.19
CA MET A 21 -8.65 8.35 7.20
C MET A 21 -7.13 8.55 7.23
N PRO A 22 -6.35 7.47 7.14
CA PRO A 22 -4.89 7.58 7.07
C PRO A 22 -4.48 8.25 5.76
N THR A 23 -3.51 9.08 5.85
CA THR A 23 -2.91 9.89 4.79
C THR A 23 -1.59 9.25 4.28
N PHE A 24 -1.28 9.30 2.99
CA PHE A 24 -0.26 8.46 2.29
C PHE A 24 0.72 9.30 1.38
N GLY A 25 1.95 8.96 1.04
CA GLY A 25 3.09 9.77 0.50
C GLY A 25 3.68 9.52 -0.94
N PHE A 26 4.57 10.36 -1.51
CA PHE A 26 4.98 10.38 -2.92
C PHE A 26 6.47 10.70 -3.23
N CYS A 27 7.02 10.22 -4.39
CA CYS A 27 8.40 10.41 -4.86
C CYS A 27 8.70 11.73 -5.60
N GLY A 28 7.73 12.61 -5.80
CA GLY A 28 7.90 13.93 -6.41
C GLY A 28 7.19 14.99 -5.59
N PHE A 29 6.95 16.18 -6.14
CA PHE A 29 6.01 17.11 -5.56
C PHE A 29 4.98 17.58 -6.58
N TYR A 30 3.76 17.83 -6.11
CA TYR A 30 2.72 18.41 -6.94
C TYR A 30 2.80 19.93 -6.93
N VAL A 31 2.61 20.51 -8.10
CA VAL A 31 2.55 21.95 -8.30
C VAL A 31 1.19 22.24 -8.91
N ALA A 32 0.29 22.80 -8.13
CA ALA A 32 -1.05 23.11 -8.60
C ALA A 32 -1.08 24.42 -9.40
N LYS A 33 -1.88 24.45 -10.46
CA LYS A 33 -2.27 25.67 -11.13
C LYS A 33 -3.49 26.24 -10.40
N ALA A 34 -3.43 27.48 -9.92
CA ALA A 34 -4.39 28.11 -9.01
C ALA A 34 -4.20 27.81 -7.50
N ASP A 35 -5.09 28.30 -6.65
CA ASP A 35 -4.95 28.33 -5.18
C ASP A 35 -5.14 26.99 -4.44
N ALA A 36 -5.01 25.85 -5.09
CA ALA A 36 -5.21 24.56 -4.47
C ALA A 36 -3.98 24.06 -3.71
N ASN A 37 -4.21 23.51 -2.52
CA ASN A 37 -3.21 22.80 -1.74
C ASN A 37 -3.40 21.31 -1.96
N LEU A 38 -2.48 20.69 -2.69
CA LEU A 38 -2.45 19.26 -2.92
C LEU A 38 -1.51 18.59 -1.92
N PHE A 39 -1.98 17.54 -1.31
CA PHE A 39 -1.20 16.69 -0.42
C PHE A 39 -1.26 15.26 -0.93
N ASN A 40 -0.14 14.59 -0.80
CA ASN A 40 -0.02 13.19 -1.15
C ASN A 40 0.68 12.46 0.00
N ASP A 41 0.14 11.33 0.42
CA ASP A 41 0.52 10.68 1.66
C ASP A 41 1.01 9.22 1.51
N LYS A 42 0.70 8.51 0.41
CA LYS A 42 1.24 7.16 0.11
C LYS A 42 1.73 7.08 -1.34
N SER A 43 2.91 6.51 -1.53
CA SER A 43 3.42 6.16 -2.86
C SER A 43 3.59 4.68 -3.03
N GLU A 44 3.32 4.23 -4.25
CA GLU A 44 3.73 2.91 -4.72
C GLU A 44 4.63 3.08 -5.94
N VAL A 45 5.78 2.42 -5.93
CA VAL A 45 6.76 2.51 -7.01
C VAL A 45 7.20 1.10 -7.41
N ILE A 46 7.15 0.82 -8.72
CA ILE A 46 7.81 -0.36 -9.26
C ILE A 46 9.16 0.07 -9.81
N LEU A 47 10.21 -0.62 -9.40
CA LEU A 47 11.59 -0.31 -9.70
C LEU A 47 12.25 -1.53 -10.34
N VAL A 48 12.63 -1.43 -11.61
CA VAL A 48 13.27 -2.51 -12.34
C VAL A 48 14.69 -2.10 -12.71
N ARG A 49 15.65 -2.96 -12.40
CA ARG A 49 17.07 -2.70 -12.69
C ARG A 49 17.69 -3.86 -13.45
N ASP A 50 18.31 -3.54 -14.59
CA ASP A 50 19.10 -4.47 -15.42
C ASP A 50 20.40 -3.77 -15.83
N GLY A 51 21.52 -4.14 -15.22
CA GLY A 51 22.77 -3.40 -15.39
C GLY A 51 22.57 -1.91 -15.05
N ASN A 52 22.81 -1.01 -16.01
CA ASN A 52 22.60 0.43 -15.88
C ASN A 52 21.20 0.89 -16.32
N GLN A 53 20.40 0.03 -16.92
CA GLN A 53 19.02 0.34 -17.30
C GLN A 53 18.12 0.33 -16.06
N THR A 54 17.44 1.43 -15.80
CA THR A 54 16.43 1.56 -14.75
C THR A 54 15.08 1.87 -15.37
N THR A 55 14.06 1.16 -14.94
CA THR A 55 12.65 1.51 -15.22
C THR A 55 11.96 1.81 -13.92
N ILE A 56 11.29 2.95 -13.83
CA ILE A 56 10.52 3.40 -12.67
C ILE A 56 9.06 3.57 -13.10
N THR A 57 8.16 2.85 -12.46
CA THR A 57 6.71 3.08 -12.60
C THR A 57 6.19 3.67 -11.30
N MET A 58 5.51 4.79 -11.39
CA MET A 58 5.00 5.55 -10.25
C MET A 58 3.48 5.54 -10.27
N SER A 59 2.85 5.06 -9.20
CA SER A 59 1.42 5.20 -8.96
C SER A 59 1.22 6.23 -7.85
N ASN A 60 0.34 7.18 -8.11
CA ASN A 60 0.12 8.30 -7.22
C ASN A 60 -1.36 8.49 -6.94
N ASP A 61 -1.71 8.60 -5.66
CA ASP A 61 -3.01 9.09 -5.24
C ASP A 61 -2.94 10.61 -5.08
N PHE A 62 -3.90 11.34 -5.58
CA PHE A 62 -3.99 12.78 -5.36
C PHE A 62 -5.22 13.13 -4.51
N GLN A 63 -5.10 14.16 -3.70
CA GLN A 63 -6.20 14.71 -2.92
C GLN A 63 -6.40 16.18 -3.27
N GLY A 64 -7.60 16.54 -3.67
CA GLY A 64 -7.99 17.93 -3.95
C GLY A 64 -8.83 18.09 -5.23
N GLU A 65 -9.63 19.16 -5.26
CA GLU A 65 -10.40 19.59 -6.45
C GLU A 65 -9.56 20.59 -7.25
N VAL A 66 -8.83 20.10 -8.26
CA VAL A 66 -8.03 20.96 -9.14
C VAL A 66 -8.18 20.51 -10.58
N SER A 67 -8.39 21.46 -11.47
CA SER A 67 -8.52 21.21 -12.90
C SER A 67 -7.20 20.89 -13.61
N GLU A 68 -6.07 21.35 -13.08
CA GLU A 68 -4.74 21.10 -13.66
C GLU A 68 -3.71 20.88 -12.54
N PHE A 69 -2.95 19.79 -12.63
CA PHE A 69 -1.82 19.47 -11.74
C PHE A 69 -0.52 19.42 -12.52
N ALA A 70 0.60 19.65 -11.84
CA ALA A 70 1.89 19.25 -12.34
C ALA A 70 2.66 18.45 -11.29
N MET A 71 3.33 17.44 -11.76
CA MET A 71 4.22 16.59 -10.97
C MET A 71 5.66 16.84 -11.46
N VAL A 72 6.61 16.98 -10.55
CA VAL A 72 8.02 17.19 -10.87
C VAL A 72 8.84 16.04 -10.30
N VAL A 73 9.56 15.34 -11.16
CA VAL A 73 10.43 14.22 -10.80
C VAL A 73 11.84 14.45 -11.35
N PRO A 74 12.88 14.45 -10.52
CA PRO A 74 14.25 14.56 -11.03
C PRO A 74 14.66 13.25 -11.70
N VAL A 75 15.26 13.37 -12.87
CA VAL A 75 15.73 12.25 -13.69
C VAL A 75 17.19 12.52 -14.13
N PRO A 76 18.03 11.47 -14.28
CA PRO A 76 19.45 11.67 -14.56
C PRO A 76 19.73 12.13 -15.98
N VAL A 77 18.82 11.94 -16.92
CA VAL A 77 19.00 12.18 -18.35
C VAL A 77 17.80 12.89 -18.97
N VAL A 78 17.97 13.44 -20.15
CA VAL A 78 16.86 13.90 -21.00
C VAL A 78 16.12 12.67 -21.53
N LEU A 79 14.87 12.49 -21.12
CA LEU A 79 14.05 11.37 -21.57
C LEU A 79 13.52 11.61 -22.97
N ARG A 80 13.53 10.58 -23.80
CA ARG A 80 12.84 10.54 -25.10
C ARG A 80 11.41 10.05 -24.94
N LYS A 81 10.56 10.31 -25.93
CA LYS A 81 9.14 9.90 -25.90
C LYS A 81 8.97 8.39 -25.74
N ASP A 82 9.78 7.60 -26.42
CA ASP A 82 9.76 6.15 -26.38
C ASP A 82 10.14 5.55 -25.00
N GLN A 83 10.75 6.37 -24.14
CA GLN A 83 11.13 6.02 -22.77
C GLN A 83 10.04 6.33 -21.74
N ILE A 84 8.91 6.89 -22.17
CA ILE A 84 7.82 7.33 -21.31
C ILE A 84 6.53 6.64 -21.75
N ARG A 85 5.83 5.97 -20.85
CA ARG A 85 4.54 5.32 -21.13
C ARG A 85 3.59 5.35 -19.95
N ILE A 86 2.31 5.18 -20.23
CA ILE A 86 1.28 4.92 -19.21
C ILE A 86 1.33 3.42 -18.86
N ALA A 87 1.28 3.12 -17.56
CA ALA A 87 1.20 1.75 -17.07
C ALA A 87 -0.23 1.40 -16.61
N ASP A 88 -0.51 0.10 -16.54
CA ASP A 88 -1.78 -0.41 -16.03
C ASP A 88 -1.83 -0.27 -14.50
N PRO A 89 -2.82 0.44 -13.94
CA PRO A 89 -2.96 0.58 -12.48
C PRO A 89 -3.23 -0.76 -11.76
N SER A 90 -3.80 -1.76 -12.44
CA SER A 90 -4.06 -3.08 -11.86
C SER A 90 -2.79 -3.82 -11.44
N LEU A 91 -1.65 -3.49 -12.05
CA LEU A 91 -0.36 -4.07 -11.73
C LEU A 91 0.05 -3.85 -10.27
N PHE A 92 -0.17 -2.64 -9.74
CA PHE A 92 0.14 -2.33 -8.34
C PHE A 92 -0.70 -3.15 -7.36
N ALA A 93 -2.02 -3.21 -7.61
CA ALA A 93 -2.94 -4.00 -6.77
C ALA A 93 -2.55 -5.49 -6.75
N LYS A 94 -2.10 -6.02 -7.89
CA LYS A 94 -1.64 -7.40 -8.00
C LYS A 94 -0.34 -7.66 -7.25
N LEU A 95 0.66 -6.80 -7.42
CA LEU A 95 1.93 -6.90 -6.71
C LEU A 95 1.74 -6.73 -5.21
N ASP A 96 0.86 -5.80 -4.78
CA ASP A 96 0.52 -5.62 -3.37
C ASP A 96 -0.12 -6.89 -2.80
N THR A 97 -1.19 -7.38 -3.39
CA THR A 97 -1.87 -8.61 -2.94
C THR A 97 -0.90 -9.79 -2.84
N TYR A 98 -0.02 -9.96 -3.82
CA TYR A 98 0.92 -11.07 -3.86
C TYR A 98 2.03 -10.97 -2.81
N SER A 99 2.55 -9.78 -2.53
CA SER A 99 3.77 -9.58 -1.72
C SER A 99 3.55 -8.94 -0.35
N SER A 100 2.32 -8.49 -0.03
CA SER A 100 2.02 -7.86 1.26
C SER A 100 2.20 -8.82 2.44
N PRO A 101 2.45 -8.30 3.64
CA PRO A 101 2.41 -9.06 4.87
C PRO A 101 1.11 -9.83 5.02
N ARG A 102 1.17 -11.04 5.51
CA ARG A 102 0.02 -11.95 5.49
C ARG A 102 -0.18 -12.72 6.77
N LEU A 103 -1.42 -13.13 6.95
CA LEU A 103 -1.84 -14.04 7.98
C LEU A 103 -1.92 -15.45 7.38
N VAL A 104 -1.37 -16.41 8.11
CA VAL A 104 -1.39 -17.84 7.77
C VAL A 104 -2.21 -18.58 8.78
N GLU A 105 -3.14 -19.41 8.34
CA GLU A 105 -4.02 -20.16 9.21
C GLU A 105 -3.70 -21.65 9.13
N TYR A 106 -3.45 -22.24 10.28
CA TYR A 106 -3.35 -23.70 10.44
C TYR A 106 -4.43 -24.20 11.38
N PHE A 107 -4.69 -25.49 11.31
CA PHE A 107 -5.66 -26.19 12.14
C PHE A 107 -4.99 -27.38 12.81
N ASP A 108 -5.14 -27.50 14.11
CA ASP A 108 -4.62 -28.65 14.83
C ASP A 108 -5.39 -29.92 14.44
N PRO A 109 -4.71 -31.05 14.24
CA PRO A 109 -5.37 -32.33 14.05
C PRO A 109 -6.10 -32.77 15.33
N MET A 110 -7.16 -33.52 15.17
CA MET A 110 -7.92 -34.06 16.30
C MET A 110 -7.07 -35.09 17.07
N PRO A 111 -6.73 -34.87 18.35
CA PRO A 111 -5.79 -35.74 19.07
C PRO A 111 -6.38 -37.10 19.44
N CYS A 112 -7.71 -37.24 19.49
CA CYS A 112 -8.38 -38.47 19.85
C CYS A 112 -8.86 -39.34 18.67
N MET A 113 -8.45 -38.98 17.43
CA MET A 113 -8.73 -39.79 16.25
C MET A 113 -7.51 -40.66 15.88
N PRO A 114 -7.73 -41.92 15.46
CA PRO A 114 -6.63 -42.71 14.88
C PRO A 114 -6.12 -42.05 13.60
N GLU A 115 -4.82 -42.05 13.45
CA GLU A 115 -4.11 -41.41 12.34
C GLU A 115 -4.46 -42.08 11.00
N TYR A 116 -5.24 -41.40 10.15
CA TYR A 116 -5.47 -41.82 8.76
C TYR A 116 -4.48 -41.07 7.84
N ASP A 117 -3.70 -41.87 7.12
CA ASP A 117 -2.67 -41.38 6.15
C ASP A 117 -3.34 -40.78 4.91
N TYR A 118 -3.22 -39.45 4.70
CA TYR A 118 -3.69 -38.75 3.51
C TYR A 118 -2.53 -38.39 2.59
N ARG A 119 -2.39 -39.10 1.48
CA ARG A 119 -1.54 -38.70 0.34
C ARG A 119 -2.34 -38.01 -0.75
N LEU A 120 -2.08 -36.76 -0.92
CA LEU A 120 -2.01 -35.84 -2.06
C LEU A 120 -2.75 -36.10 -3.37
N MET A 121 -3.31 -35.04 -3.92
CA MET A 121 -3.40 -34.75 -5.36
C MET A 121 -3.13 -33.28 -5.67
N GLU A 122 -2.19 -33.03 -6.59
CA GLU A 122 -1.92 -31.75 -7.26
C GLU A 122 -2.55 -31.74 -8.66
N SER A 123 -2.88 -30.55 -9.19
CA SER A 123 -3.04 -30.34 -10.62
C SER A 123 -2.83 -28.90 -11.06
N ASP A 124 -2.10 -28.75 -12.17
CA ASP A 124 -1.72 -27.53 -12.89
C ASP A 124 -2.81 -26.97 -13.81
N LEU A 125 -2.75 -25.67 -14.09
CA LEU A 125 -3.19 -25.11 -15.38
C LEU A 125 -2.56 -23.76 -15.74
N SER A 126 -2.18 -23.58 -17.01
CA SER A 126 -1.56 -22.40 -17.63
C SER A 126 -2.32 -21.95 -18.88
N ILE A 127 -2.38 -20.62 -19.18
CA ILE A 127 -2.73 -20.08 -20.52
C ILE A 127 -2.13 -18.65 -20.71
N SER A 128 -1.82 -18.27 -21.98
CA SER A 128 -1.03 -17.12 -22.44
C SER A 128 -1.76 -16.21 -23.47
N LEU A 129 -1.12 -15.03 -23.80
CA LEU A 129 -1.18 -14.18 -25.01
C LEU A 129 -1.79 -12.77 -24.81
N ASP A 130 -1.48 -11.69 -25.53
CA ASP A 130 -0.54 -11.25 -26.58
C ASP A 130 -0.42 -9.70 -26.59
N SER A 131 0.47 -9.12 -27.41
CA SER A 131 0.98 -7.75 -27.40
C SER A 131 0.51 -6.86 -28.57
N PHE A 132 0.66 -5.50 -28.43
CA PHE A 132 0.84 -4.55 -29.55
C PHE A 132 1.45 -3.18 -29.13
N THR A 133 2.21 -2.54 -30.04
CA THR A 133 2.88 -1.23 -30.05
C THR A 133 2.40 -0.42 -31.28
N PRO A 134 2.83 0.80 -31.63
CA PRO A 134 3.58 1.94 -31.11
C PRO A 134 3.31 3.36 -31.75
N THR A 135 4.22 4.38 -31.50
CA THR A 135 4.77 5.46 -32.35
C THR A 135 4.24 6.91 -32.19
N SER A 136 4.97 7.84 -31.86
CA SER A 136 5.96 8.95 -32.10
C SER A 136 5.38 10.23 -32.77
N THR A 137 5.77 11.47 -32.62
CA THR A 137 6.92 12.37 -32.38
C THR A 137 6.54 13.86 -32.49
N MET A 138 7.18 14.85 -31.84
CA MET A 138 8.03 15.96 -32.32
C MET A 138 8.10 17.23 -31.43
N LYS A 139 9.12 18.08 -31.64
CA LYS A 139 9.73 19.10 -30.74
C LYS A 139 9.29 20.55 -30.97
N ALA A 140 9.47 21.40 -29.93
CA ALA A 140 9.86 22.82 -30.05
C ALA A 140 10.36 23.42 -28.70
N SER A 141 11.17 24.48 -28.73
CA SER A 141 11.99 25.00 -27.63
C SER A 141 11.71 26.45 -27.24
N ALA A 142 11.99 26.83 -25.98
CA ALA A 142 12.15 28.21 -25.53
C ALA A 142 13.11 28.30 -24.34
N ILE A 143 13.98 29.33 -24.26
CA ILE A 143 14.98 29.53 -23.21
C ILE A 143 14.71 30.84 -22.51
N GLU A 144 14.39 30.78 -21.20
CA GLU A 144 14.41 31.93 -20.27
C GLU A 144 14.63 31.47 -18.81
N LEU A 145 15.25 32.31 -17.96
CA LEU A 145 15.51 32.09 -16.53
C LEU A 145 16.49 30.96 -16.16
N GLY A 146 17.43 30.62 -17.05
CA GLY A 146 18.35 29.51 -16.81
C GLY A 146 17.63 28.13 -16.77
N VAL A 147 16.39 28.09 -17.25
CA VAL A 147 15.60 26.86 -17.45
C VAL A 147 15.48 26.65 -18.95
N ALA A 148 15.93 25.50 -19.44
CA ALA A 148 15.73 25.08 -20.80
C ALA A 148 14.70 23.96 -20.87
N ILE A 149 13.77 24.08 -21.82
CA ILE A 149 12.87 22.98 -22.19
C ILE A 149 13.63 22.08 -23.16
N GLU A 150 14.12 20.96 -22.66
CA GLU A 150 14.87 19.99 -23.46
C GLU A 150 13.97 19.20 -24.41
N ALA A 151 12.74 18.90 -23.96
CA ALA A 151 11.76 18.18 -24.74
C ALA A 151 10.33 18.42 -24.23
N LYS A 152 9.35 18.24 -25.13
CA LYS A 152 7.91 18.22 -24.80
C LYS A 152 7.26 17.03 -25.50
N TYR A 153 6.37 16.32 -24.77
CA TYR A 153 5.62 15.16 -25.28
C TYR A 153 4.21 15.14 -24.72
N ASP A 154 3.27 14.63 -25.51
CA ASP A 154 1.96 14.26 -25.05
C ASP A 154 1.92 12.72 -24.88
N VAL A 155 1.58 12.24 -23.68
CA VAL A 155 1.56 10.83 -23.31
C VAL A 155 0.30 10.52 -22.50
N GLY A 156 -0.73 9.98 -23.15
CA GLY A 156 -2.06 9.77 -22.54
C GLY A 156 -2.65 11.07 -22.03
N GLU A 157 -3.09 11.09 -20.76
CA GLU A 157 -3.61 12.29 -20.09
C GLU A 157 -2.52 13.27 -19.63
N TYR A 158 -1.26 13.05 -19.98
CA TYR A 158 -0.13 13.83 -19.50
C TYR A 158 0.53 14.66 -20.60
N ASP A 159 0.61 15.95 -20.36
CA ASP A 159 1.58 16.85 -21.00
C ASP A 159 2.93 16.72 -20.28
N VAL A 160 3.95 16.25 -20.97
CA VAL A 160 5.26 15.99 -20.40
C VAL A 160 6.26 17.04 -20.89
N LEU A 161 6.99 17.65 -19.96
CA LEU A 161 8.12 18.52 -20.25
C LEU A 161 9.39 17.95 -19.59
N ILE A 162 10.48 17.94 -20.33
CA ILE A 162 11.80 17.66 -19.77
C ILE A 162 12.54 19.00 -19.67
N LEU A 163 12.87 19.37 -18.44
CA LEU A 163 13.55 20.64 -18.16
C LEU A 163 14.97 20.39 -17.67
N SER A 164 15.89 21.25 -18.06
CA SER A 164 17.15 21.47 -17.35
C SER A 164 17.12 22.82 -16.65
N ALA A 165 17.81 22.94 -15.53
CA ALA A 165 17.92 24.19 -14.80
C ALA A 165 19.35 24.38 -14.29
N THR A 166 19.85 25.62 -14.33
CA THR A 166 21.14 25.98 -13.77
C THR A 166 21.06 26.45 -12.32
N GLU A 167 19.87 26.90 -11.90
CA GLU A 167 19.60 27.40 -10.56
C GLU A 167 18.23 26.96 -10.04
N SER A 168 18.14 26.64 -8.76
CA SER A 168 16.89 26.20 -8.13
C SER A 168 15.83 27.30 -8.07
N THR A 169 16.26 28.55 -7.86
CA THR A 169 15.42 29.74 -7.92
C THR A 169 14.88 30.00 -9.33
N GLY A 170 15.67 29.71 -10.36
CA GLY A 170 15.27 29.78 -11.76
C GLY A 170 14.13 28.82 -12.07
N LEU A 171 14.27 27.55 -11.68
CA LEU A 171 13.22 26.55 -11.86
C LEU A 171 11.95 26.87 -11.05
N GLN A 172 12.10 27.29 -9.80
CA GLN A 172 10.98 27.74 -8.98
C GLN A 172 10.24 28.92 -9.63
N THR A 173 11.01 29.92 -10.13
CA THR A 173 10.45 31.10 -10.79
C THR A 173 9.73 30.72 -12.09
N TRP A 174 10.33 29.81 -12.89
CA TRP A 174 9.73 29.32 -14.12
C TRP A 174 8.37 28.62 -13.86
N LEU A 175 8.33 27.71 -12.89
CA LEU A 175 7.09 27.03 -12.48
C LEU A 175 6.03 28.06 -12.04
N THR A 176 6.42 29.05 -11.22
CA THR A 176 5.50 30.10 -10.75
C THR A 176 4.97 30.96 -11.89
N ARG A 177 5.82 31.37 -12.86
CA ARG A 177 5.41 32.14 -14.04
C ARG A 177 4.48 31.37 -14.98
N ASN A 178 4.62 30.04 -15.00
CA ASN A 178 3.71 29.18 -15.76
C ASN A 178 2.41 28.84 -14.97
N GLY A 179 2.16 29.55 -13.88
CA GLY A 179 0.91 29.47 -13.13
C GLY A 179 0.88 28.38 -12.06
N TYR A 180 2.04 27.77 -11.73
CA TYR A 180 2.12 26.73 -10.73
C TYR A 180 2.44 27.30 -9.34
N LYS A 181 1.73 26.84 -8.32
CA LYS A 181 1.97 27.21 -6.93
C LYS A 181 3.05 26.29 -6.33
N VAL A 182 4.28 26.76 -6.29
CA VAL A 182 5.43 26.01 -5.79
C VAL A 182 5.55 26.17 -4.28
N PRO A 183 5.79 25.08 -3.49
CA PRO A 183 6.05 25.20 -2.05
C PRO A 183 7.23 26.13 -1.75
N GLN A 184 7.14 26.87 -0.63
CA GLN A 184 8.22 27.82 -0.26
C GLN A 184 9.60 27.16 -0.13
N GLN A 185 9.63 25.89 0.28
CA GLN A 185 10.86 25.12 0.46
C GLN A 185 11.33 24.39 -0.80
N ALA A 186 10.66 24.60 -1.95
CA ALA A 186 10.99 23.88 -3.18
C ALA A 186 12.42 24.19 -3.67
N ALA A 187 12.87 25.44 -3.59
CA ALA A 187 14.23 25.79 -4.01
C ALA A 187 15.31 25.02 -3.24
N GLU A 188 15.12 24.85 -1.93
CA GLU A 188 16.07 24.11 -1.07
C GLU A 188 16.13 22.62 -1.43
N VAL A 189 14.97 21.98 -1.68
CA VAL A 189 14.92 20.56 -2.04
C VAL A 189 15.30 20.30 -3.49
N LEU A 190 15.20 21.29 -4.39
CA LEU A 190 15.64 21.21 -5.78
C LEU A 190 17.16 21.41 -5.93
N ALA A 191 17.78 22.21 -5.07
CA ALA A 191 19.19 22.60 -5.21
C ALA A 191 20.16 21.41 -5.33
N PRO A 192 20.05 20.30 -4.57
CA PRO A 192 20.94 19.16 -4.73
C PRO A 192 20.84 18.49 -6.10
N TYR A 193 19.64 18.40 -6.68
CA TYR A 193 19.44 17.80 -8.01
C TYR A 193 20.03 18.66 -9.12
N ILE A 194 19.92 19.98 -8.99
CA ILE A 194 20.52 20.92 -9.95
C ILE A 194 22.05 20.86 -9.86
N LYS A 195 22.60 20.80 -8.64
CA LYS A 195 24.05 20.60 -8.42
C LYS A 195 24.55 19.30 -9.07
N ASP A 196 23.73 18.25 -9.04
CA ASP A 196 24.01 16.96 -9.68
C ASP A 196 23.67 16.94 -11.18
N GLN A 197 23.32 18.09 -11.76
CA GLN A 197 22.98 18.28 -13.19
C GLN A 197 21.81 17.42 -13.68
N MET A 198 20.95 17.00 -12.76
CA MET A 198 19.74 16.22 -13.09
C MET A 198 18.78 17.07 -13.93
N LYS A 199 17.99 16.39 -14.72
CA LYS A 199 16.87 16.95 -15.48
C LYS A 199 15.60 16.83 -14.64
N PHE A 200 14.59 17.60 -15.03
CA PHE A 200 13.29 17.57 -14.34
C PHE A 200 12.24 17.11 -15.34
N PHE A 201 11.72 15.94 -15.07
CA PHE A 201 10.54 15.39 -15.72
C PHE A 201 9.32 16.06 -15.09
N VAL A 202 8.72 16.98 -15.81
CA VAL A 202 7.54 17.73 -15.38
C VAL A 202 6.35 17.19 -16.13
N VAL A 203 5.38 16.69 -15.41
CA VAL A 203 4.15 16.13 -15.94
C VAL A 203 2.99 17.02 -15.54
N LYS A 204 2.30 17.55 -16.53
CA LYS A 204 1.05 18.29 -16.34
C LYS A 204 -0.12 17.33 -16.57
N VAL A 205 -1.10 17.36 -15.69
CA VAL A 205 -2.34 16.58 -15.84
C VAL A 205 -3.44 17.52 -16.26
N ASP A 206 -4.10 17.18 -17.36
CA ASP A 206 -5.32 17.85 -17.83
C ASP A 206 -6.55 17.07 -17.33
N MET A 207 -7.25 17.64 -16.37
CA MET A 207 -8.43 17.01 -15.76
C MET A 207 -9.65 17.04 -16.68
N ASP A 208 -9.70 17.94 -17.67
CA ASP A 208 -10.79 18.04 -18.63
C ASP A 208 -10.75 16.87 -19.64
N GLN A 209 -9.55 16.41 -20.01
CA GLN A 209 -9.36 15.19 -20.80
C GLN A 209 -9.66 13.92 -20.03
N ARG A 210 -9.63 13.97 -18.70
CA ARG A 210 -9.90 12.86 -17.79
C ARG A 210 -11.39 12.49 -17.65
N GLY A 211 -12.30 13.29 -18.18
CA GLY A 211 -13.77 13.19 -18.03
C GLY A 211 -14.43 11.86 -18.45
N GLN A 212 -13.65 10.84 -18.81
CA GLN A 212 -14.14 9.48 -19.08
C GLN A 212 -13.68 8.43 -18.04
N PHE A 213 -12.82 8.79 -17.08
CA PHE A 213 -12.27 7.86 -16.07
C PHE A 213 -12.59 8.35 -14.66
N SER A 214 -13.64 7.80 -14.08
CA SER A 214 -14.16 8.11 -12.75
C SER A 214 -13.34 7.46 -11.61
N THR A 215 -12.04 7.70 -11.55
CA THR A 215 -11.19 7.20 -10.44
C THR A 215 -10.41 8.35 -9.81
N ASP A 216 -10.33 8.37 -8.48
CA ASP A 216 -9.55 9.35 -7.70
C ASP A 216 -8.02 9.18 -7.87
N ARG A 217 -7.60 8.28 -8.76
CA ARG A 217 -6.19 7.96 -9.02
C ARG A 217 -5.78 8.40 -10.42
N LEU A 218 -4.58 8.98 -10.51
CA LEU A 218 -3.89 9.21 -11.78
C LEU A 218 -3.38 7.88 -12.34
N ASN A 219 -3.42 7.71 -13.65
CA ASN A 219 -2.81 6.53 -14.27
C ASN A 219 -1.30 6.49 -13.97
N PRO A 220 -0.74 5.32 -13.63
CA PRO A 220 0.68 5.22 -13.36
C PRO A 220 1.51 5.61 -14.58
N ILE A 221 2.55 6.40 -14.36
CA ILE A 221 3.50 6.75 -15.39
C ILE A 221 4.78 5.95 -15.23
N GLN A 222 5.28 5.41 -16.33
CA GLN A 222 6.51 4.65 -16.38
C GLN A 222 7.56 5.37 -17.21
N ILE A 223 8.78 5.47 -16.67
CA ILE A 223 9.94 6.04 -17.34
C ILE A 223 11.09 5.04 -17.33
N SER A 224 11.84 4.96 -18.42
CA SER A 224 13.00 4.09 -18.55
C SER A 224 14.22 4.88 -19.02
N PHE A 225 15.37 4.67 -18.35
CA PHE A 225 16.60 5.38 -18.67
C PHE A 225 17.85 4.60 -18.23
N GLU A 226 18.99 4.94 -18.83
CA GLU A 226 20.29 4.46 -18.39
C GLU A 226 20.92 5.43 -17.38
N SER A 227 21.46 4.89 -16.28
CA SER A 227 22.20 5.65 -15.28
C SER A 227 23.06 4.73 -14.43
N ASP A 228 24.25 5.15 -14.07
CA ASP A 228 25.10 4.44 -13.11
C ASP A 228 24.50 4.48 -11.70
N ARG A 229 23.66 5.49 -11.41
CA ARG A 229 23.00 5.64 -10.12
C ARG A 229 21.70 4.81 -10.10
N PHE A 230 21.60 3.90 -9.15
CA PHE A 230 20.36 3.20 -8.83
C PHE A 230 19.71 3.89 -7.64
N MET A 231 18.85 4.87 -7.91
CA MET A 231 18.29 5.75 -6.89
C MET A 231 16.80 6.03 -7.09
N LEU A 232 16.15 6.44 -6.02
CA LEU A 232 14.78 6.95 -6.02
C LEU A 232 14.73 8.31 -5.29
N PRO A 233 14.34 9.39 -5.97
CA PRO A 233 14.28 10.72 -5.37
C PRO A 233 13.08 10.84 -4.44
N ILE A 234 13.30 10.96 -3.13
CA ILE A 234 12.25 11.11 -2.13
C ILE A 234 12.16 12.51 -1.53
N ARG A 235 13.22 13.32 -1.64
CA ARG A 235 13.27 14.65 -1.01
C ARG A 235 12.21 15.60 -1.53
N LEU A 236 11.87 15.50 -2.83
CA LEU A 236 10.82 16.35 -3.40
C LEU A 236 9.44 16.08 -2.80
N GLY A 237 9.10 14.81 -2.55
CA GLY A 237 7.85 14.44 -1.88
C GLY A 237 7.70 15.12 -0.52
N MET A 238 8.80 15.26 0.22
CA MET A 238 8.79 15.90 1.54
C MET A 238 8.52 17.42 1.50
N ALA A 239 8.62 18.07 0.36
CA ALA A 239 8.27 19.49 0.22
C ALA A 239 6.77 19.75 0.41
N ASN A 240 5.93 18.79 0.09
CA ASN A 240 4.46 18.88 0.23
C ASN A 240 3.92 18.16 1.46
N SER A 241 4.77 17.40 2.17
CA SER A 241 4.35 16.58 3.31
C SER A 241 4.15 17.39 4.59
N LYS A 242 3.11 17.06 5.35
CA LYS A 242 2.87 17.59 6.71
C LYS A 242 3.42 16.67 7.83
N GLY A 243 4.13 15.60 7.49
CA GLY A 243 4.62 14.63 8.47
C GLY A 243 5.44 13.51 7.84
N THR A 244 5.33 12.32 8.40
CA THR A 244 5.92 11.11 7.81
C THR A 244 5.11 10.65 6.60
N GLN A 245 5.80 10.09 5.62
CA GLN A 245 5.21 9.52 4.41
C GLN A 245 5.53 8.03 4.33
N ASP A 246 4.60 7.25 3.79
CA ASP A 246 4.79 5.83 3.50
C ASP A 246 4.99 5.59 2.00
N MET A 247 5.95 4.75 1.66
CA MET A 247 6.24 4.32 0.30
C MET A 247 6.46 2.81 0.25
N ILE A 248 5.83 2.15 -0.71
CA ILE A 248 6.11 0.76 -1.05
C ILE A 248 6.92 0.72 -2.34
N VAL A 249 8.06 0.06 -2.29
CA VAL A 249 8.92 -0.16 -3.46
C VAL A 249 8.87 -1.64 -3.84
N TYR A 250 8.37 -1.91 -5.04
CA TYR A 250 8.36 -3.23 -5.67
C TYR A 250 9.55 -3.31 -6.63
N ALA A 251 10.61 -3.99 -6.24
CA ALA A 251 11.85 -4.02 -7.03
C ALA A 251 12.04 -5.37 -7.72
N PHE A 252 12.36 -5.35 -9.02
CA PHE A 252 12.68 -6.53 -9.83
C PHE A 252 14.10 -6.45 -10.37
N THR A 253 14.85 -7.55 -10.23
CA THR A 253 16.23 -7.72 -10.69
C THR A 253 16.47 -9.13 -11.22
N LYS A 254 17.61 -9.34 -11.89
CA LYS A 254 18.06 -10.70 -12.30
C LYS A 254 18.82 -11.42 -11.19
N GLU A 255 19.61 -10.68 -10.42
CA GLU A 255 20.71 -11.22 -9.62
C GLU A 255 20.28 -11.61 -8.20
N GLY A 256 19.43 -10.81 -7.57
CA GLY A 256 18.99 -11.04 -6.20
C GLY A 256 18.31 -9.84 -5.56
N ARG A 257 18.31 -9.81 -4.24
CA ARG A 257 17.55 -8.85 -3.45
C ARG A 257 18.07 -7.41 -3.59
N VAL A 258 17.14 -6.48 -3.73
CA VAL A 258 17.44 -5.04 -3.63
C VAL A 258 17.48 -4.62 -2.16
N GLU A 259 18.54 -3.91 -1.80
CA GLU A 259 18.70 -3.30 -0.48
C GLU A 259 19.09 -1.82 -0.64
N CYS A 260 18.83 -1.01 0.38
CA CYS A 260 19.27 0.37 0.36
C CYS A 260 20.76 0.46 0.74
N ALA A 261 21.52 1.28 0.03
CA ALA A 261 22.96 1.45 0.26
C ALA A 261 23.27 2.52 1.30
N ASN A 262 22.42 3.53 1.44
CA ASN A 262 22.64 4.66 2.35
C ASN A 262 21.74 4.68 3.59
N TYR A 263 20.79 3.75 3.69
CA TYR A 263 19.98 3.49 4.88
C TYR A 263 19.94 1.99 5.15
N ARG A 264 19.79 1.61 6.43
CA ARG A 264 19.73 0.19 6.79
C ARG A 264 18.47 -0.47 6.24
N THR A 265 18.62 -1.59 5.55
CA THR A 265 17.50 -2.47 5.23
C THR A 265 17.37 -3.51 6.34
N VAL A 266 16.23 -3.59 6.97
CA VAL A 266 15.94 -4.50 8.10
C VAL A 266 14.73 -5.36 7.78
N LYS A 267 14.70 -6.61 8.25
CA LYS A 267 13.52 -7.48 8.14
C LYS A 267 12.48 -7.02 9.18
N VAL A 268 11.21 -6.98 8.76
CA VAL A 268 10.10 -6.88 9.72
C VAL A 268 10.07 -8.18 10.55
N PRO A 269 9.74 -8.14 11.85
CA PRO A 269 9.54 -9.36 12.65
C PRO A 269 8.49 -10.25 11.98
N THR A 270 8.82 -11.51 11.74
CA THR A 270 7.99 -12.48 10.99
C THR A 270 8.01 -13.86 11.63
N ASP A 271 7.24 -14.81 11.10
CA ASP A 271 7.14 -16.19 11.57
C ASP A 271 6.79 -16.29 13.07
N ARG A 272 5.86 -15.44 13.51
CA ARG A 272 5.39 -15.40 14.89
C ARG A 272 3.99 -15.97 15.01
N ASN A 273 3.80 -16.80 16.05
CA ASN A 273 2.47 -17.29 16.38
C ASN A 273 1.70 -16.20 17.11
N ILE A 274 0.51 -15.91 16.63
CA ILE A 274 -0.36 -14.87 17.17
C ILE A 274 -1.76 -15.43 17.46
N PRO A 275 -2.51 -14.85 18.42
CA PRO A 275 -3.83 -15.33 18.77
C PRO A 275 -4.84 -15.22 17.62
N THR A 276 -5.78 -16.14 17.55
CA THR A 276 -6.84 -16.17 16.52
C THR A 276 -7.74 -14.93 16.53
N ILE A 277 -7.84 -14.19 17.65
CA ILE A 277 -8.57 -12.91 17.75
C ILE A 277 -8.02 -11.81 16.83
N ILE A 278 -6.84 -12.02 16.25
CA ILE A 278 -6.20 -11.05 15.33
C ILE A 278 -6.81 -11.12 13.93
N GLN A 279 -7.42 -12.23 13.52
CA GLN A 279 -7.95 -12.41 12.16
C GLN A 279 -8.77 -11.20 11.66
N PRO A 280 -9.82 -10.73 12.35
CA PRO A 280 -10.60 -9.58 11.90
C PRO A 280 -9.87 -8.23 12.08
N ARG A 281 -8.71 -8.21 12.72
CA ARG A 281 -7.96 -7.01 13.09
C ARG A 281 -6.54 -7.01 12.51
N PHE A 282 -6.24 -7.89 11.57
CA PHE A 282 -4.89 -8.06 11.04
C PHE A 282 -4.28 -6.77 10.51
N GLY A 283 -5.06 -5.94 9.81
CA GLY A 283 -4.60 -4.65 9.32
C GLY A 283 -4.13 -3.71 10.46
N GLN A 284 -4.89 -3.63 11.57
CA GLN A 284 -4.50 -2.83 12.74
C GLN A 284 -3.28 -3.43 13.45
N PHE A 285 -3.26 -4.75 13.61
CA PHE A 285 -2.11 -5.47 14.17
C PHE A 285 -0.83 -5.15 13.41
N TYR A 286 -0.85 -5.28 12.08
CA TYR A 286 0.34 -5.03 11.26
C TYR A 286 0.78 -3.55 11.32
N LYS A 287 -0.16 -2.62 11.30
CA LYS A 287 0.12 -1.19 11.45
C LYS A 287 0.85 -0.89 12.76
N ASP A 288 0.38 -1.42 13.89
CA ASP A 288 0.97 -1.16 15.20
C ASP A 288 2.33 -1.85 15.38
N LEU A 289 2.48 -3.06 14.83
CA LEU A 289 3.76 -3.76 14.74
C LEU A 289 4.78 -2.96 13.91
N PHE A 290 4.37 -2.47 12.74
CA PHE A 290 5.23 -1.66 11.89
C PHE A 290 5.62 -0.36 12.59
N ASP A 291 4.69 0.34 13.22
CA ASP A 291 4.94 1.55 14.00
C ASP A 291 5.94 1.31 15.14
N LYS A 292 5.82 0.19 15.84
CA LYS A 292 6.77 -0.20 16.89
C LYS A 292 8.15 -0.51 16.31
N SER A 293 8.19 -1.27 15.22
CA SER A 293 9.45 -1.59 14.52
C SER A 293 10.14 -0.33 14.00
N TYR A 294 9.39 0.58 13.38
CA TYR A 294 9.88 1.86 12.89
C TYR A 294 10.50 2.71 14.01
N ARG A 295 9.82 2.82 15.16
CA ARG A 295 10.35 3.54 16.33
C ARG A 295 11.60 2.87 16.89
N SER A 296 11.61 1.55 17.03
CA SER A 296 12.76 0.80 17.56
C SER A 296 14.01 0.91 16.68
N GLN A 297 13.84 1.12 15.38
CA GLN A 297 14.94 1.32 14.42
C GLN A 297 15.36 2.80 14.27
N GLY A 298 14.95 3.69 15.18
CA GLY A 298 15.33 5.11 15.16
C GLY A 298 14.64 5.93 14.07
N LYS A 299 13.61 5.38 13.43
CA LYS A 299 12.80 6.02 12.36
C LYS A 299 13.57 6.30 11.06
N ASN A 300 14.68 5.60 10.82
CA ASN A 300 15.55 5.81 9.66
C ASN A 300 16.01 4.49 9.00
N ALA A 301 15.21 3.44 9.11
CA ALA A 301 15.44 2.17 8.44
C ALA A 301 14.37 1.92 7.36
N ILE A 302 14.73 1.10 6.37
CA ILE A 302 13.86 0.57 5.34
C ILE A 302 13.50 -0.86 5.71
N PHE A 303 12.23 -1.23 5.57
CA PHE A 303 11.73 -2.51 6.01
C PHE A 303 11.53 -3.46 4.84
N LEU A 304 12.21 -4.60 4.89
CA LEU A 304 11.98 -5.71 3.98
C LEU A 304 10.71 -6.45 4.39
N GLU A 305 9.72 -6.53 3.49
CA GLU A 305 8.46 -7.24 3.70
C GLU A 305 8.36 -8.53 2.87
N TYR A 306 9.03 -8.54 1.71
CA TYR A 306 9.04 -9.71 0.81
C TYR A 306 10.33 -9.73 -0.02
N ALA A 307 10.89 -10.94 -0.23
CA ALA A 307 12.00 -11.20 -1.15
C ALA A 307 11.92 -12.65 -1.65
N TRP A 308 11.77 -12.86 -2.95
CA TRP A 308 11.60 -14.20 -3.50
C TRP A 308 11.99 -14.28 -4.97
N ASN A 309 12.45 -15.46 -5.41
CA ASN A 309 12.63 -15.74 -6.81
C ASN A 309 11.25 -16.05 -7.47
N VAL A 310 10.78 -15.14 -8.32
CA VAL A 310 9.50 -15.27 -9.03
C VAL A 310 9.67 -15.66 -10.50
N SER A 311 10.84 -16.15 -10.89
CA SER A 311 11.11 -16.62 -12.24
C SER A 311 10.06 -17.63 -12.68
N PRO A 312 9.58 -17.62 -13.95
CA PRO A 312 8.51 -18.51 -14.40
C PRO A 312 8.83 -19.99 -14.21
N THR A 313 10.09 -20.36 -14.37
CA THR A 313 10.59 -21.75 -14.22
C THR A 313 10.93 -22.13 -12.79
N TRP A 314 10.84 -21.20 -11.84
CA TRP A 314 11.08 -21.49 -10.44
C TRP A 314 9.89 -22.23 -9.82
N GLY A 315 10.14 -23.18 -8.92
CA GLY A 315 9.11 -23.99 -8.27
C GLY A 315 8.21 -23.19 -7.34
N VAL A 316 8.34 -23.38 -6.01
CA VAL A 316 7.56 -22.66 -5.00
C VAL A 316 7.96 -21.18 -4.98
N LYS A 317 7.00 -20.28 -5.22
CA LYS A 317 7.24 -18.83 -5.32
C LYS A 317 6.79 -18.04 -4.09
N CYS A 318 6.13 -18.69 -3.15
CA CYS A 318 5.63 -18.12 -1.89
C CYS A 318 5.20 -19.25 -0.95
N ASP A 319 5.10 -18.96 0.36
CA ASP A 319 4.68 -19.95 1.36
C ASP A 319 3.96 -19.28 2.55
N PRO A 320 2.62 -19.36 2.58
CA PRO A 320 1.69 -19.64 1.49
C PRO A 320 1.58 -18.49 0.50
N CYS A 321 0.97 -18.73 -0.65
CA CYS A 321 0.68 -17.68 -1.60
C CYS A 321 -0.64 -16.95 -1.28
N ASN A 322 -0.62 -15.62 -1.42
CA ASN A 322 -1.80 -14.78 -1.37
C ASN A 322 -2.13 -14.31 -2.80
N GLY A 323 -2.82 -15.16 -3.54
CA GLY A 323 -3.07 -14.96 -4.96
C GLY A 323 -1.93 -15.51 -5.86
N PRO A 324 -2.11 -15.46 -7.19
CA PRO A 324 -1.15 -15.98 -8.13
C PRO A 324 0.11 -15.10 -8.19
N PRO A 325 1.30 -15.68 -8.43
CA PRO A 325 2.51 -14.91 -8.67
C PRO A 325 2.38 -14.07 -9.94
N PRO A 326 3.17 -12.98 -10.07
CA PRO A 326 3.17 -12.18 -11.29
C PRO A 326 3.58 -13.03 -12.50
N ILE A 327 2.77 -13.00 -13.55
CA ILE A 327 3.06 -13.67 -14.81
C ILE A 327 4.03 -12.87 -15.67
N VAL A 328 4.60 -13.52 -16.71
CA VAL A 328 5.59 -12.89 -17.61
C VAL A 328 5.08 -11.58 -18.21
N GLN A 329 3.83 -11.53 -18.65
CA GLN A 329 3.24 -10.32 -19.22
C GLN A 329 3.18 -9.16 -18.22
N GLU A 330 2.84 -9.43 -16.97
CA GLU A 330 2.80 -8.43 -15.90
C GLU A 330 4.20 -7.95 -15.54
N MET A 331 5.18 -8.85 -15.50
CA MET A 331 6.58 -8.49 -15.32
C MET A 331 7.09 -7.63 -16.48
N ASN A 332 6.74 -7.96 -17.73
CA ASN A 332 7.07 -7.13 -18.89
C ASN A 332 6.39 -5.76 -18.82
N ASN A 333 5.13 -5.69 -18.40
CA ASN A 333 4.43 -4.43 -18.17
C ASN A 333 5.08 -3.61 -17.04
N ALA A 334 5.65 -4.26 -16.03
CA ALA A 334 6.45 -3.60 -15.00
C ALA A 334 7.80 -3.06 -15.52
N GLY A 335 8.28 -3.51 -16.68
CA GLY A 335 9.55 -3.13 -17.27
C GLY A 335 10.65 -4.21 -17.22
N VAL A 336 10.30 -5.45 -16.86
CA VAL A 336 11.22 -6.60 -16.88
C VAL A 336 11.41 -7.05 -18.32
N ASN A 337 12.35 -6.45 -19.04
CA ASN A 337 12.49 -6.62 -20.49
C ASN A 337 13.49 -7.70 -20.91
N TRP A 338 14.10 -8.44 -19.97
CA TRP A 338 15.09 -9.49 -20.25
C TRP A 338 14.49 -10.89 -20.33
N MET A 339 13.18 -11.02 -20.19
CA MET A 339 12.49 -12.29 -20.31
C MET A 339 12.37 -12.71 -21.77
N THR A 340 12.68 -13.98 -22.07
CA THR A 340 12.50 -14.57 -23.40
C THR A 340 11.48 -15.70 -23.30
N GLY A 341 10.25 -15.45 -23.73
CA GLY A 341 9.13 -16.35 -23.45
C GLY A 341 8.98 -16.57 -21.94
N ASN A 342 8.86 -17.83 -21.53
CA ASN A 342 8.80 -18.21 -20.10
C ASN A 342 10.20 -18.44 -19.49
N SER A 343 11.26 -17.91 -20.06
CA SER A 343 12.64 -18.09 -19.58
C SER A 343 13.24 -16.77 -19.13
N GLY A 344 13.97 -16.81 -18.03
CA GLY A 344 14.67 -15.67 -17.43
C GLY A 344 14.61 -15.72 -15.90
N GLN A 345 15.63 -15.18 -15.24
CA GLN A 345 15.65 -15.08 -13.79
C GLN A 345 15.04 -13.75 -13.36
N VAL A 346 14.14 -13.79 -12.38
CA VAL A 346 13.51 -12.61 -11.81
C VAL A 346 13.46 -12.77 -10.30
N PHE A 347 14.12 -11.88 -9.59
CA PHE A 347 14.04 -11.77 -8.15
C PHE A 347 13.19 -10.56 -7.79
N PHE A 348 12.18 -10.78 -6.96
CA PHE A 348 11.24 -9.75 -6.54
C PHE A 348 11.51 -9.37 -5.08
N THR A 349 11.64 -8.07 -4.81
CA THR A 349 11.83 -7.50 -3.47
C THR A 349 10.74 -6.47 -3.20
N ARG A 350 10.07 -6.55 -2.04
CA ARG A 350 9.19 -5.51 -1.53
C ARG A 350 9.85 -4.83 -0.33
N LEU A 351 9.98 -3.51 -0.43
CA LEU A 351 10.47 -2.66 0.66
C LEU A 351 9.39 -1.68 1.08
N HIS A 352 9.21 -1.51 2.39
CA HIS A 352 8.35 -0.48 2.97
C HIS A 352 9.24 0.61 3.60
N VAL A 353 9.07 1.82 3.15
CA VAL A 353 9.84 2.99 3.59
C VAL A 353 8.90 3.99 4.23
N ARG A 354 9.05 4.23 5.53
CA ARG A 354 8.41 5.38 6.18
C ARG A 354 9.46 6.44 6.42
N TYR A 355 9.30 7.59 5.82
CA TYR A 355 10.32 8.62 5.80
C TYR A 355 9.79 10.00 6.19
N SER A 356 10.69 10.83 6.74
CA SER A 356 10.46 12.23 7.06
C SER A 356 11.73 13.01 6.79
N ARG A 357 11.61 14.32 6.63
CA ARG A 357 12.72 15.20 6.25
C ARG A 357 13.92 15.14 7.22
N ASP A 358 13.65 14.99 8.51
CA ASP A 358 14.68 14.90 9.56
C ASP A 358 15.37 13.54 9.64
N LYS A 359 14.69 12.46 9.24
CA LYS A 359 15.20 11.09 9.31
C LYS A 359 15.78 10.57 8.00
N PHE A 360 15.33 11.13 6.87
CA PHE A 360 15.78 10.78 5.53
C PHE A 360 16.25 12.05 4.77
N PRO A 361 17.37 12.67 5.17
CA PRO A 361 17.87 13.88 4.52
C PRO A 361 18.39 13.66 3.09
N GLN A 362 18.59 12.41 2.68
CA GLN A 362 19.05 12.01 1.36
C GLN A 362 18.03 11.18 0.61
N ASP A 363 18.14 11.14 -0.71
CA ASP A 363 17.38 10.21 -1.54
C ASP A 363 17.78 8.77 -1.27
N LEU A 364 16.91 7.83 -1.65
CA LEU A 364 17.22 6.41 -1.51
C LEU A 364 18.23 5.99 -2.58
N MET A 365 19.37 5.49 -2.17
CA MET A 365 20.34 4.83 -3.02
C MET A 365 20.21 3.33 -2.86
N PHE A 366 19.99 2.61 -3.94
CA PHE A 366 19.82 1.16 -3.91
C PHE A 366 21.05 0.43 -4.43
N GLN A 367 21.17 -0.81 -4.03
CA GLN A 367 22.12 -1.79 -4.55
C GLN A 367 21.45 -3.13 -4.76
N ILE A 368 21.89 -3.86 -5.77
CA ILE A 368 21.53 -5.26 -5.96
C ILE A 368 22.53 -6.09 -5.16
N THR A 369 22.03 -6.94 -4.29
CA THR A 369 22.89 -7.88 -3.54
C THR A 369 22.81 -9.27 -4.15
N PRO A 370 23.84 -10.12 -4.02
CA PRO A 370 23.78 -11.52 -4.45
C PRO A 370 22.90 -12.37 -3.51
N ASN A 371 22.25 -11.76 -2.53
CA ASN A 371 21.41 -12.46 -1.58
C ASN A 371 20.12 -12.92 -2.27
N LYS A 372 19.91 -14.24 -2.30
CA LYS A 372 18.72 -14.92 -2.85
C LYS A 372 17.89 -15.61 -1.75
N GLU A 373 18.14 -15.30 -0.48
CA GLU A 373 17.35 -15.80 0.64
C GLU A 373 15.88 -15.39 0.46
N HIS A 374 14.99 -16.36 0.50
CA HIS A 374 13.56 -16.11 0.46
C HIS A 374 13.10 -15.53 1.78
N PHE A 375 12.30 -14.51 1.72
CA PHE A 375 11.73 -13.83 2.86
C PHE A 375 10.28 -13.44 2.57
N GLN A 376 9.42 -13.74 3.49
CA GLN A 376 8.01 -13.36 3.43
C GLN A 376 7.55 -12.94 4.82
N CYS A 377 7.04 -11.72 4.92
CA CYS A 377 6.46 -11.24 6.16
C CYS A 377 5.13 -11.96 6.43
N ARG A 378 5.11 -12.89 7.39
CA ARG A 378 3.94 -13.70 7.72
C ARG A 378 3.78 -13.90 9.23
N TYR A 379 2.53 -14.07 9.64
CA TYR A 379 2.14 -14.32 11.01
C TYR A 379 1.22 -15.53 11.04
N VAL A 380 1.42 -16.41 12.01
CA VAL A 380 0.77 -17.71 12.06
C VAL A 380 -0.33 -17.70 13.11
N MET A 381 -1.53 -18.06 12.70
CA MET A 381 -2.62 -18.43 13.60
C MET A 381 -2.86 -19.94 13.53
N THR A 382 -3.00 -20.59 14.68
CA THR A 382 -3.36 -21.99 14.73
C THR A 382 -4.69 -22.16 15.45
N HIS A 383 -5.68 -22.63 14.72
CA HIS A 383 -6.99 -22.98 15.28
C HIS A 383 -6.90 -24.27 16.05
N ALA A 384 -7.50 -24.27 17.24
CA ALA A 384 -7.55 -25.47 18.06
C ALA A 384 -8.41 -26.57 17.43
N ALA A 385 -8.02 -27.81 17.64
CA ALA A 385 -8.83 -28.96 17.26
C ALA A 385 -10.19 -28.90 17.93
N GLN A 386 -11.24 -29.33 17.23
CA GLN A 386 -12.61 -29.34 17.71
C GLN A 386 -13.08 -30.79 17.81
N GLY A 387 -13.76 -31.16 18.92
CA GLY A 387 -14.32 -32.48 19.14
C GLY A 387 -14.13 -32.98 20.56
N ASP A 388 -14.35 -34.29 20.75
CA ASP A 388 -14.21 -34.96 22.07
C ASP A 388 -12.70 -35.06 22.43
N MET A 389 -12.33 -34.51 23.57
CA MET A 389 -10.97 -34.50 24.14
C MET A 389 -10.85 -35.44 25.36
N SER A 390 -11.73 -36.42 25.48
CA SER A 390 -11.79 -37.31 26.66
C SER A 390 -10.64 -38.31 26.74
N CYS A 391 -9.91 -38.57 25.64
CA CYS A 391 -8.75 -39.44 25.65
C CYS A 391 -7.52 -38.79 26.31
N ASP A 392 -6.52 -39.58 26.71
CA ASP A 392 -5.32 -39.10 27.38
C ASP A 392 -4.54 -38.10 26.53
N GLU A 393 -4.50 -38.31 25.21
CA GLU A 393 -3.90 -37.39 24.24
C GLU A 393 -4.66 -36.06 24.21
N GLY A 394 -5.98 -36.10 24.21
CA GLY A 394 -6.84 -34.91 24.26
C GLY A 394 -6.61 -34.09 25.53
N GLN A 395 -6.51 -34.76 26.70
CA GLN A 395 -6.24 -34.08 27.97
C GLN A 395 -4.84 -33.42 27.99
N ARG A 396 -3.82 -34.07 27.42
CA ARG A 396 -2.49 -33.48 27.24
C ARG A 396 -2.55 -32.28 26.31
N TYR A 397 -3.19 -32.43 25.15
CA TYR A 397 -3.38 -31.36 24.17
C TYR A 397 -4.00 -30.09 24.79
N LEU A 398 -5.07 -30.24 25.63
CA LEU A 398 -5.71 -29.09 26.28
C LEU A 398 -4.76 -28.33 27.21
N LYS A 399 -3.86 -29.00 27.93
CA LYS A 399 -2.83 -28.33 28.76
C LYS A 399 -1.78 -27.59 27.93
N ASP A 400 -1.35 -28.23 26.84
CA ASP A 400 -0.37 -27.64 25.93
C ASP A 400 -0.99 -26.45 25.20
N LEU A 401 -2.26 -26.52 24.85
CA LEU A 401 -3.01 -25.44 24.23
C LEU A 401 -3.13 -24.21 25.15
N GLU A 402 -3.37 -24.39 26.45
CA GLU A 402 -3.39 -23.28 27.42
C GLU A 402 -2.03 -22.56 27.44
N SER A 403 -0.95 -23.33 27.49
CA SER A 403 0.41 -22.78 27.47
C SER A 403 0.71 -22.06 26.15
N ARG A 404 0.35 -22.63 25.02
CA ARG A 404 0.50 -22.03 23.70
C ARG A 404 -0.25 -20.68 23.59
N ARG A 405 -1.50 -20.61 24.03
CA ARG A 405 -2.30 -19.38 24.00
C ARG A 405 -1.68 -18.26 24.84
N LYS A 406 -1.07 -18.61 25.94
CA LYS A 406 -0.33 -17.63 26.74
C LYS A 406 0.89 -17.09 25.98
N ILE A 407 1.66 -17.97 25.35
CA ILE A 407 2.82 -17.57 24.53
C ILE A 407 2.41 -16.68 23.36
N GLU A 408 1.32 -17.05 22.64
CA GLU A 408 0.77 -16.26 21.54
C GLU A 408 0.36 -14.84 21.98
N MET A 409 -0.21 -14.71 23.18
CA MET A 409 -0.57 -13.39 23.73
C MET A 409 0.66 -12.57 24.13
N ASP A 410 1.66 -13.21 24.74
CA ASP A 410 2.91 -12.54 25.09
C ASP A 410 3.65 -12.05 23.82
N GLU A 411 3.67 -12.86 22.77
CA GLU A 411 4.19 -12.47 21.44
C GLU A 411 3.41 -11.30 20.83
N LEU A 412 2.09 -11.32 20.88
CA LEU A 412 1.24 -10.22 20.40
C LEU A 412 1.62 -8.91 21.09
N ILE A 413 1.74 -8.91 22.40
CA ILE A 413 2.14 -7.74 23.17
C ILE A 413 3.59 -7.32 22.85
N ALA A 414 4.49 -8.30 22.72
CA ALA A 414 5.86 -8.02 22.32
C ALA A 414 5.98 -7.39 20.93
N LEU A 415 5.14 -7.79 19.99
CA LEU A 415 5.13 -7.28 18.64
C LEU A 415 4.48 -5.89 18.51
N THR A 416 3.35 -5.65 19.18
CA THR A 416 2.52 -4.45 18.98
C THR A 416 2.66 -3.42 20.12
N GLY A 417 2.94 -3.88 21.33
CA GLY A 417 2.83 -3.09 22.55
C GLY A 417 1.37 -2.98 23.05
N TRP A 418 0.47 -3.85 22.58
CA TRP A 418 -0.91 -3.86 23.05
C TRP A 418 -1.02 -4.27 24.50
N ASP A 419 -1.90 -3.60 25.21
CA ASP A 419 -1.92 -3.61 26.67
C ASP A 419 -2.50 -4.89 27.29
N SER A 420 -2.07 -5.18 28.51
CA SER A 420 -2.36 -6.36 29.31
C SER A 420 -3.85 -6.65 29.63
N PRO A 421 -4.83 -5.70 29.63
CA PRO A 421 -6.24 -6.03 29.82
C PRO A 421 -6.81 -7.01 28.80
N LEU A 422 -6.34 -6.90 27.55
CA LEU A 422 -6.78 -7.81 26.46
C LEU A 422 -6.35 -9.25 26.73
N GLN A 423 -5.12 -9.42 27.26
CA GLN A 423 -4.57 -10.72 27.60
C GLN A 423 -5.40 -11.42 28.71
N LYS A 424 -5.71 -10.71 29.80
CA LYS A 424 -6.48 -11.27 30.92
C LYS A 424 -7.86 -11.73 30.50
N ASN A 425 -8.59 -10.91 29.78
CA ASN A 425 -9.94 -11.24 29.31
C ASN A 425 -9.92 -12.42 28.36
N TYR A 426 -9.00 -12.45 27.40
CA TYR A 426 -8.85 -13.53 26.43
C TYR A 426 -8.52 -14.88 27.09
N ILE A 427 -7.54 -14.91 27.98
CA ILE A 427 -7.15 -16.15 28.69
C ILE A 427 -8.29 -16.61 29.60
N GLN A 428 -8.98 -15.71 30.29
CA GLN A 428 -10.08 -16.05 31.15
C GLN A 428 -11.28 -16.62 30.37
N GLU A 429 -11.63 -15.98 29.27
CA GLU A 429 -12.70 -16.47 28.37
C GLU A 429 -12.35 -17.84 27.83
N TYR A 430 -11.12 -18.03 27.35
CA TYR A 430 -10.60 -19.27 26.82
C TYR A 430 -10.61 -20.39 27.88
N ASN A 431 -10.14 -20.14 29.09
CA ASN A 431 -10.15 -21.11 30.21
C ASN A 431 -11.55 -21.48 30.62
N ASN A 432 -12.51 -20.56 30.55
CA ASN A 432 -13.92 -20.86 30.83
C ASN A 432 -14.53 -21.79 29.78
N GLN A 433 -14.14 -21.64 28.52
CA GLN A 433 -14.56 -22.46 27.40
C GLN A 433 -14.00 -23.89 27.49
N ILE A 434 -12.74 -24.04 27.85
CA ILE A 434 -12.12 -25.39 28.09
C ILE A 434 -12.81 -26.10 29.23
N LYS A 435 -13.06 -25.42 30.37
CA LYS A 435 -13.73 -25.99 31.53
C LYS A 435 -15.18 -26.40 31.26
N GLY A 436 -15.84 -25.74 30.30
CA GLY A 436 -17.18 -26.06 29.86
C GLY A 436 -17.30 -27.25 28.90
N GLY A 437 -16.18 -27.83 28.45
CA GLY A 437 -16.15 -28.90 27.44
C GLY A 437 -16.54 -28.42 26.03
N LEU A 438 -16.68 -27.15 25.85
CA LEU A 438 -16.98 -26.49 24.58
C LEU A 438 -15.73 -25.73 24.08
N VAL A 439 -15.02 -26.28 23.11
CA VAL A 439 -14.20 -25.48 22.26
C VAL A 439 -15.16 -24.62 21.40
N PRO A 440 -15.15 -23.30 21.49
CA PRO A 440 -16.17 -22.54 20.80
C PRO A 440 -16.04 -22.74 19.32
N SER A 441 -17.12 -23.09 18.66
CA SER A 441 -17.31 -22.65 17.30
C SER A 441 -17.15 -21.14 17.33
N LEU A 442 -16.28 -20.60 16.51
CA LEU A 442 -16.23 -19.17 16.24
C LEU A 442 -17.64 -18.75 15.80
N ASP A 443 -18.46 -18.38 16.79
CA ASP A 443 -19.71 -17.72 16.48
C ASP A 443 -19.30 -16.42 15.81
N SER A 444 -19.48 -16.42 14.51
CA SER A 444 -19.29 -15.26 13.67
C SER A 444 -20.36 -14.22 14.03
N SER A 445 -20.25 -13.68 15.23
CA SER A 445 -20.97 -12.47 15.62
C SER A 445 -20.33 -11.34 14.82
N SER A 446 -20.71 -11.33 13.53
CA SER A 446 -20.41 -10.23 12.63
C SER A 446 -20.74 -8.92 13.37
N PRO A 447 -19.78 -7.99 13.52
CA PRO A 447 -20.06 -6.68 14.13
C PRO A 447 -21.23 -5.97 13.42
N TRP A 448 -21.59 -6.42 12.23
CA TRP A 448 -22.74 -5.98 11.46
C TRP A 448 -24.10 -6.41 12.02
N ARG A 449 -24.21 -7.46 12.88
CA ARG A 449 -25.49 -7.84 13.49
C ARG A 449 -26.07 -6.72 14.38
N GLY A 450 -25.23 -6.06 15.17
CA GLY A 450 -25.63 -4.88 15.93
C GLY A 450 -26.04 -3.71 15.03
N VAL A 451 -25.33 -3.50 13.94
CA VAL A 451 -25.62 -2.46 12.94
C VAL A 451 -26.92 -2.78 12.20
N TYR A 452 -27.13 -4.04 11.75
CA TYR A 452 -28.40 -4.47 11.15
C TYR A 452 -29.57 -4.37 12.10
N ALA A 453 -29.42 -4.79 13.37
CA ALA A 453 -30.46 -4.65 14.38
C ALA A 453 -30.80 -3.19 14.64
N PHE A 454 -29.80 -2.29 14.66
CA PHE A 454 -30.01 -0.85 14.81
C PHE A 454 -30.74 -0.25 13.59
N PHE A 455 -30.34 -0.61 12.37
CA PHE A 455 -31.02 -0.17 11.14
C PHE A 455 -32.44 -0.70 11.03
N MET A 456 -32.69 -1.94 11.42
CA MET A 456 -34.03 -2.52 11.45
C MET A 456 -34.93 -1.86 12.49
N ALA A 457 -34.39 -1.52 13.67
CA ALA A 457 -35.11 -0.76 14.70
C ALA A 457 -35.43 0.68 14.24
N MET A 458 -34.51 1.34 13.56
CA MET A 458 -34.75 2.66 12.96
C MET A 458 -35.81 2.64 11.88
N LEU A 459 -35.81 1.62 11.01
CA LEU A 459 -36.81 1.41 9.97
C LEU A 459 -38.20 1.13 10.55
N ALA A 460 -38.27 0.28 11.59
CA ALA A 460 -39.51 0.04 12.30
C ALA A 460 -40.06 1.30 12.97
N PHE A 461 -39.20 2.10 13.60
CA PHE A 461 -39.59 3.36 14.21
C PHE A 461 -40.08 4.40 13.17
N ALA A 462 -39.44 4.48 12.01
CA ALA A 462 -39.87 5.31 10.90
C ALA A 462 -41.23 4.89 10.33
N LEU A 463 -41.49 3.59 10.20
CA LEU A 463 -42.77 3.03 9.74
C LEU A 463 -43.89 3.30 10.76
N ILE A 464 -43.62 3.13 12.07
CA ILE A 464 -44.58 3.41 13.14
C ILE A 464 -44.91 4.89 13.20
N SER A 465 -43.93 5.76 13.06
CA SER A 465 -44.13 7.22 13.08
C SER A 465 -44.90 7.71 11.84
N SER A 466 -44.65 7.15 10.67
CA SER A 466 -45.41 7.47 9.45
C SER A 466 -46.83 6.95 9.50
N ALA A 467 -47.07 5.73 10.04
CA ALA A 467 -48.40 5.22 10.26
C ALA A 467 -49.20 6.07 11.28
N TRP A 468 -48.56 6.50 12.35
CA TRP A 468 -49.17 7.38 13.36
C TRP A 468 -49.52 8.76 12.77
N TRP A 469 -48.68 9.31 11.90
CA TRP A 469 -48.95 10.54 11.18
C TRP A 469 -50.15 10.43 10.23
N LEU A 470 -50.23 9.33 9.43
CA LEU A 470 -51.36 9.03 8.55
C LEU A 470 -52.68 8.84 9.30
N ILE A 471 -52.65 8.21 10.49
CA ILE A 471 -53.85 8.05 11.33
C ILE A 471 -54.30 9.42 11.92
N LYS A 472 -53.36 10.29 12.25
CA LYS A 472 -53.64 11.63 12.77
C LYS A 472 -54.26 12.53 11.70
N ASP A 473 -53.75 12.49 10.47
CA ASP A 473 -54.25 13.25 9.33
C ASP A 473 -55.68 12.81 8.92
N ASN A 474 -55.94 11.50 8.95
CA ASN A 474 -57.28 10.95 8.67
C ASN A 474 -58.33 11.31 9.77
N LYS A 475 -57.91 11.63 11.01
CA LYS A 475 -58.83 12.13 12.02
C LYS A 475 -59.13 13.60 11.88
N VAL A 476 -58.21 14.38 11.29
CA VAL A 476 -58.45 15.83 11.06
C VAL A 476 -59.32 16.06 9.83
N SER A 477 -59.29 15.17 8.83
CA SER A 477 -60.12 15.27 7.62
C SER A 477 -61.57 14.82 7.84
N LYS A 478 -61.92 14.18 8.95
CA LYS A 478 -63.31 13.78 9.31
C LYS A 478 -64.02 14.78 10.25
N LEU A 479 -63.37 15.90 10.58
CA LEU A 479 -63.88 16.97 11.45
C LEU A 479 -64.02 18.33 10.70
N LYS A 480 -64.07 18.25 9.37
CA LYS A 480 -64.45 19.41 8.52
C LYS A 480 -65.72 19.10 7.71
#